data_b216ebac9a6feb86b9378e0c20ad2132
#
_entry.id   b216ebac9a6feb86b9378e0c20ad2132
#
_cell.length_a   1.000
_cell.length_b   1.000
_cell.length_c   1.000
_cell.angle_alpha   90.00
_cell.angle_beta   90.00
_cell.angle_gamma   90.00
#
_symmetry.space_group_name_H-M   'P 1'
#
loop_
_entity.id
_entity.type
_entity.pdbx_description
1 polymer ?
#
loop_
_entity_poly.entity_id
_entity_poly.type
_entity_poly.pdbx_seq_one_letter_code
_entity_poly.pdbx_strand_id
1 'polypeptide(L)'
;MADEKMVRELKLVNRYGMHVRPAGLFAKVASRYDAAVEVEKDGNTVSGKSIMALMTLEATCGTVLKVTASGPQAKEVLDELEALVGRKFDIPDEQ
;
A
#
# COMPACT_ATOMS: atom_id res chain seq x y z
N MET A 1 20.34 -11.60 -12.19
CA MET A 1 19.29 -10.89 -12.89
C MET A 1 18.73 -9.79 -12.02
N ALA A 2 18.43 -8.67 -12.64
CA ALA A 2 17.77 -7.59 -11.90
C ALA A 2 16.35 -8.01 -11.55
N ASP A 3 15.90 -7.59 -10.39
CA ASP A 3 14.53 -7.80 -9.99
C ASP A 3 13.60 -7.00 -10.88
N GLU A 4 12.49 -7.59 -11.25
CA GLU A 4 11.47 -6.88 -11.99
C GLU A 4 10.77 -5.88 -11.10
N LYS A 5 10.49 -4.72 -11.66
CA LYS A 5 9.65 -3.74 -11.00
C LYS A 5 8.26 -3.78 -11.58
N MET A 6 7.28 -3.82 -10.72
CA MET A 6 5.88 -3.77 -11.12
C MET A 6 5.23 -2.60 -10.41
N VAL A 7 4.36 -1.90 -11.13
CA VAL A 7 3.69 -0.72 -10.62
C VAL A 7 2.19 -0.94 -10.69
N ARG A 8 1.49 -0.53 -9.65
CA ARG A 8 0.04 -0.61 -9.64
C ARG A 8 -0.50 0.62 -8.94
N GLU A 9 -1.56 1.19 -9.49
CA GLU A 9 -2.25 2.31 -8.87
C GLU A 9 -3.39 1.79 -8.04
N LEU A 10 -3.42 2.17 -6.77
CA LEU A 10 -4.45 1.73 -5.83
C LEU A 10 -5.18 2.95 -5.30
N LYS A 11 -6.49 2.97 -5.51
CA LYS A 11 -7.32 4.07 -5.03
C LYS A 11 -7.87 3.73 -3.66
N LEU A 12 -7.63 4.62 -2.69
CA LEU A 12 -8.19 4.45 -1.35
C LEU A 12 -9.69 4.68 -1.40
N VAL A 13 -10.44 3.68 -0.98
CA VAL A 13 -11.91 3.73 -1.00
C VAL A 13 -12.51 3.69 0.39
N ASN A 14 -11.67 3.58 1.42
CA ASN A 14 -12.13 3.60 2.79
C ASN A 14 -12.28 5.05 3.29
N ARG A 15 -13.21 5.25 4.19
CA ARG A 15 -13.67 6.59 4.58
C ARG A 15 -12.56 7.50 5.11
N TYR A 16 -11.70 6.95 5.95
CA TYR A 16 -10.67 7.77 6.63
C TYR A 16 -9.29 7.68 6.00
N GLY A 17 -9.16 6.98 4.87
CA GLY A 17 -7.90 6.91 4.16
C GLY A 17 -6.81 6.15 4.91
N MET A 18 -5.57 6.57 4.72
CA MET A 18 -4.40 5.86 5.25
C MET A 18 -4.07 6.35 6.66
N HIS A 19 -4.96 6.09 7.63
CA HIS A 19 -4.68 6.38 9.03
C HIS A 19 -3.96 5.17 9.67
N VAL A 20 -3.75 5.21 10.98
CA VAL A 20 -2.84 4.25 11.64
C VAL A 20 -3.23 2.79 11.42
N ARG A 21 -4.51 2.48 11.47
CA ARG A 21 -4.96 1.08 11.37
C ARG A 21 -4.80 0.53 9.96
N PRO A 22 -5.27 1.21 8.90
CA PRO A 22 -4.98 0.77 7.53
C PRO A 22 -3.50 0.74 7.22
N ALA A 23 -2.73 1.72 7.72
CA ALA A 23 -1.28 1.74 7.49
C ALA A 23 -0.62 0.51 8.11
N GLY A 24 -1.07 0.12 9.31
CA GLY A 24 -0.56 -1.08 9.97
C GLY A 24 -0.85 -2.34 9.19
N LEU A 25 -2.07 -2.45 8.65
CA LEU A 25 -2.44 -3.62 7.85
C LEU A 25 -1.69 -3.65 6.53
N PHE A 26 -1.54 -2.50 5.89
CA PHE A 26 -0.78 -2.39 4.64
C PHE A 26 0.67 -2.83 4.85
N ALA A 27 1.32 -2.29 5.89
CA ALA A 27 2.71 -2.62 6.19
C ALA A 27 2.87 -4.09 6.54
N LYS A 28 1.91 -4.66 7.24
CA LYS A 28 1.95 -6.08 7.61
C LYS A 28 1.90 -6.97 6.36
N VAL A 29 0.98 -6.68 5.43
CA VAL A 29 0.90 -7.43 4.19
C VAL A 29 2.18 -7.26 3.38
N ALA A 30 2.64 -6.02 3.21
CA ALA A 30 3.85 -5.75 2.44
C ALA A 30 5.06 -6.50 3.00
N SER A 31 5.11 -6.67 4.32
CA SER A 31 6.24 -7.32 4.99
C SER A 31 6.23 -8.84 4.90
N ARG A 32 5.13 -9.44 4.46
CA ARG A 32 5.03 -10.91 4.34
C ARG A 32 5.77 -11.45 3.13
N TYR A 33 6.05 -10.61 2.16
CA TYR A 33 6.52 -11.04 0.85
C TYR A 33 7.97 -10.67 0.63
N ASP A 34 8.66 -11.48 -0.16
CA ASP A 34 10.02 -11.21 -0.56
C ASP A 34 10.00 -10.23 -1.73
N ALA A 35 9.81 -8.97 -1.40
CA ALA A 35 9.73 -7.88 -2.35
C ALA A 35 9.95 -6.56 -1.62
N ALA A 36 10.56 -5.60 -2.30
CA ALA A 36 10.60 -4.22 -1.84
C ALA A 36 9.30 -3.57 -2.27
N VAL A 37 8.71 -2.75 -1.41
CA VAL A 37 7.44 -2.08 -1.69
C VAL A 37 7.59 -0.60 -1.40
N GLU A 38 7.31 0.23 -2.40
CA GLU A 38 7.33 1.69 -2.26
C GLU A 38 5.96 2.25 -2.60
N VAL A 39 5.56 3.28 -1.89
CA VAL A 39 4.26 3.93 -2.09
C VAL A 39 4.50 5.41 -2.31
N GLU A 40 3.92 5.92 -3.38
CA GLU A 40 4.08 7.33 -3.76
C GLU A 40 2.75 8.04 -3.82
N LYS A 41 2.74 9.26 -3.27
CA LYS A 41 1.62 10.21 -3.43
C LYS A 41 2.22 11.58 -3.67
N ASP A 42 1.80 12.23 -4.75
CA ASP A 42 2.22 13.61 -5.05
C ASP A 42 3.74 13.81 -5.04
N GLY A 43 4.47 12.85 -5.55
CA GLY A 43 5.92 12.92 -5.64
C GLY A 43 6.66 12.50 -4.38
N ASN A 44 5.95 12.18 -3.29
CA ASN A 44 6.56 11.71 -2.05
C ASN A 44 6.51 10.19 -2.02
N THR A 45 7.68 9.56 -1.99
CA THR A 45 7.80 8.10 -2.00
C THR A 45 8.29 7.62 -0.64
N VAL A 46 7.58 6.64 -0.10
CA VAL A 46 7.92 6.07 1.21
C VAL A 46 7.92 4.55 1.13
N SER A 47 8.52 3.90 2.14
CA SER A 47 8.49 2.44 2.22
C SER A 47 7.09 1.95 2.58
N GLY A 48 6.58 0.99 1.81
CA GLY A 48 5.29 0.36 2.10
C GLY A 48 5.31 -0.55 3.31
N LYS A 49 6.50 -0.77 3.91
CA LYS A 49 6.63 -1.62 5.09
C LYS A 49 6.73 -0.81 6.38
N SER A 50 6.63 0.51 6.31
CA SER A 50 6.74 1.39 7.46
C SER A 50 5.39 2.06 7.74
N ILE A 51 4.81 1.76 8.89
CA ILE A 51 3.53 2.36 9.30
C ILE A 51 3.65 3.87 9.38
N MET A 52 4.70 4.36 10.04
CA MET A 52 4.87 5.80 10.22
C MET A 52 5.09 6.51 8.90
N ALA A 53 5.88 5.91 8.00
CA ALA A 53 6.14 6.52 6.70
C ALA A 53 4.86 6.60 5.87
N LEU A 54 4.05 5.53 5.89
CA LEU A 54 2.77 5.54 5.17
C LEU A 54 1.86 6.66 5.68
N MET A 55 1.87 6.90 6.98
CA MET A 55 1.03 7.95 7.56
C MET A 55 1.48 9.35 7.14
N THR A 56 2.77 9.54 6.87
CA THR A 56 3.25 10.85 6.43
C THR A 56 2.72 11.25 5.07
N LEU A 57 2.18 10.32 4.29
CA LEU A 57 1.58 10.64 2.99
C LEU A 57 0.26 11.40 3.14
N GLU A 58 -0.39 11.31 4.28
CA GLU A 58 -1.67 11.99 4.54
C GLU A 58 -2.69 11.69 3.45
N ALA A 59 -2.75 10.44 3.02
CA ALA A 59 -3.63 10.03 1.93
C ALA A 59 -5.06 9.85 2.44
N THR A 60 -5.99 10.54 1.80
CA THR A 60 -7.40 10.52 2.17
C THR A 60 -8.18 9.63 1.23
N CYS A 61 -9.47 9.43 1.54
CA CYS A 61 -10.36 8.67 0.66
C CYS A 61 -10.37 9.29 -0.73
N GLY A 62 -10.24 8.47 -1.76
CA GLY A 62 -10.18 8.92 -3.14
C GLY A 62 -8.77 9.13 -3.66
N THR A 63 -7.77 9.18 -2.78
CA THR A 63 -6.38 9.31 -3.22
C THR A 63 -5.95 8.07 -3.98
N VAL A 64 -5.26 8.27 -5.10
CA VAL A 64 -4.63 7.18 -5.84
C VAL A 64 -3.18 7.08 -5.42
N LEU A 65 -2.79 5.93 -4.90
CA LEU A 65 -1.43 5.66 -4.50
C LEU A 65 -0.73 4.88 -5.61
N LYS A 66 0.47 5.31 -5.97
CA LYS A 66 1.29 4.56 -6.92
C LYS A 66 2.16 3.61 -6.09
N VAL A 67 1.91 2.31 -6.23
CA VAL A 67 2.63 1.29 -5.47
C VAL A 67 3.56 0.55 -6.41
N THR A 68 4.84 0.58 -6.09
CA THR A 68 5.88 -0.10 -6.85
C THR A 68 6.45 -1.23 -6.02
N ALA A 69 6.49 -2.42 -6.60
CA ALA A 69 7.09 -3.57 -5.93
C ALA A 69 8.18 -4.15 -6.83
N SER A 70 9.26 -4.62 -6.20
CA SER A 70 10.34 -5.27 -6.92
C SER A 70 10.82 -6.46 -6.11
N GLY A 71 11.26 -7.51 -6.81
CA GLY A 71 11.74 -8.72 -6.18
C GLY A 71 10.93 -9.94 -6.59
N PRO A 72 11.29 -11.12 -6.05
CA PRO A 72 10.67 -12.38 -6.49
C PRO A 72 9.17 -12.45 -6.32
N GLN A 73 8.61 -11.77 -5.32
CA GLN A 73 7.18 -11.83 -5.05
C GLN A 73 6.48 -10.49 -5.29
N ALA A 74 6.99 -9.72 -6.24
CA ALA A 74 6.41 -8.41 -6.54
C ALA A 74 4.93 -8.51 -6.94
N LYS A 75 4.59 -9.46 -7.82
CA LYS A 75 3.21 -9.61 -8.26
C LYS A 75 2.30 -10.02 -7.12
N GLU A 76 2.74 -10.99 -6.33
CA GLU A 76 1.93 -11.51 -5.23
C GLU A 76 1.62 -10.42 -4.20
N VAL A 77 2.61 -9.61 -3.84
CA VAL A 77 2.36 -8.57 -2.85
C VAL A 77 1.43 -7.49 -3.39
N LEU A 78 1.58 -7.13 -4.67
CA LEU A 78 0.68 -6.14 -5.27
C LEU A 78 -0.75 -6.67 -5.36
N ASP A 79 -0.92 -7.95 -5.71
CA ASP A 79 -2.25 -8.54 -5.77
C ASP A 79 -2.92 -8.49 -4.40
N GLU A 80 -2.19 -8.83 -3.34
CA GLU A 80 -2.79 -8.82 -2.00
C GLU A 80 -3.04 -7.41 -1.49
N LEU A 81 -2.14 -6.47 -1.76
CA LEU A 81 -2.36 -5.08 -1.37
C LEU A 81 -3.57 -4.49 -2.08
N GLU A 82 -3.73 -4.79 -3.37
CA GLU A 82 -4.89 -4.33 -4.11
C GLU A 82 -6.19 -4.87 -3.53
N ALA A 83 -6.20 -6.16 -3.20
CA ALA A 83 -7.36 -6.78 -2.60
C ALA A 83 -7.68 -6.16 -1.23
N LEU A 84 -6.64 -5.92 -0.42
CA LEU A 84 -6.81 -5.31 0.91
C LEU A 84 -7.43 -3.92 0.80
N VAL A 85 -6.90 -3.09 -0.09
CA VAL A 85 -7.42 -1.73 -0.30
C VAL A 85 -8.85 -1.78 -0.81
N GLY A 86 -9.14 -2.70 -1.74
CA GLY A 86 -10.49 -2.85 -2.29
C GLY A 86 -11.52 -3.30 -1.27
N ARG A 87 -11.08 -4.02 -0.23
CA ARG A 87 -11.96 -4.43 0.87
C ARG A 87 -12.04 -3.38 1.98
N LYS A 88 -11.55 -2.17 1.75
CA LYS A 88 -11.50 -1.11 2.76
C LYS A 88 -10.77 -1.59 4.01
N PHE A 89 -9.71 -2.37 3.81
CA PHE A 89 -8.86 -2.91 4.87
C PHE A 89 -9.61 -3.80 5.86
N ASP A 90 -10.80 -4.29 5.47
CA ASP A 90 -11.64 -5.13 6.34
C ASP A 90 -11.98 -4.46 7.67
N ILE A 91 -12.02 -3.14 7.72
CA ILE A 91 -12.36 -2.39 8.92
C ILE A 91 -13.83 -2.00 8.84
N PRO A 92 -14.69 -2.55 9.73
CA PRO A 92 -16.15 -2.35 9.60
C PRO A 92 -16.59 -0.89 9.67
N ASP A 93 -15.87 -0.06 10.42
CA ASP A 93 -16.25 1.34 10.63
C ASP A 93 -15.81 2.26 9.51
N GLU A 94 -15.17 1.71 8.48
CA GLU A 94 -14.65 2.49 7.35
C GLU A 94 -15.65 2.57 6.20
N GLN A 95 -16.88 2.47 6.49
CA GLN A 95 -17.96 2.47 5.49
C GLN A 95 -18.08 3.78 4.73
#